data_3c76098b50616c6fef019ac0b5bdcea4
#
_entry.id   3c76098b50616c6fef019ac0b5bdcea4
#
_cell.length_a   1.000
_cell.length_b   1.000
_cell.length_c   1.000
_cell.angle_alpha   90.00
_cell.angle_beta   90.00
_cell.angle_gamma   90.00
#
_symmetry.space_group_name_H-M   'P 1'
#
loop_
_entity.id
_entity.type
_entity.pdbx_description
1 polymer ?
#
loop_
_entity_poly.entity_id
_entity_poly.type
_entity_poly.pdbx_seq_one_letter_code
_entity_poly.pdbx_strand_id
1 'polypeptide(L)'
;MLGSKALVIVDGAPPRSLAAGESFKGVKVLSILGDQAVVEVGGKRQTLRVGDAPASVGGGGAGSNGTRISISASSGGHFMTQGAINGRAVQFMVDTGATSVAIGLRDAERLGIDYRKGVPGMSSTANGTVQTWRVKLASVRIGDVEVYNVDAAVLTASMPYVLLGNSFLTRFQMKRENDMLVLERRY
;
A
#
# COMPACT_ATOMS: atom_id res chain seq x y z
N MET A 1 -29.80 15.20 10.81
CA MET A 1 -30.14 14.05 9.97
C MET A 1 -29.89 14.46 8.52
N LEU A 2 -28.75 14.15 7.97
CA LEU A 2 -28.47 14.25 6.53
C LEU A 2 -28.89 12.91 5.93
N GLY A 3 -30.19 12.83 5.55
CA GLY A 3 -30.78 11.61 5.03
C GLY A 3 -30.11 11.16 3.74
N SER A 4 -29.90 9.87 3.61
CA SER A 4 -29.82 9.08 2.36
C SER A 4 -28.76 9.47 1.31
N LYS A 5 -27.73 10.26 1.63
CA LYS A 5 -26.67 10.61 0.67
C LYS A 5 -25.28 10.34 1.26
N ALA A 6 -24.44 9.68 0.48
CA ALA A 6 -23.02 9.52 0.79
C ALA A 6 -22.20 10.65 0.16
N LEU A 7 -21.30 11.28 0.93
CA LEU A 7 -20.33 12.21 0.41
C LEU A 7 -19.15 11.40 -0.12
N VAL A 8 -18.93 11.44 -1.43
CA VAL A 8 -17.92 10.62 -2.11
C VAL A 8 -16.89 11.53 -2.77
N ILE A 9 -15.62 11.22 -2.57
CA ILE A 9 -14.47 11.83 -3.23
C ILE A 9 -13.86 10.75 -4.14
N VAL A 10 -13.79 11.01 -5.44
CA VAL A 10 -13.22 10.09 -6.43
C VAL A 10 -12.07 10.78 -7.14
N ASP A 11 -10.89 10.17 -7.14
CA ASP A 11 -9.68 10.64 -7.82
C ASP A 11 -9.30 12.10 -7.50
N GLY A 12 -9.44 12.51 -6.22
CA GLY A 12 -9.12 13.88 -5.81
C GLY A 12 -10.09 14.95 -6.34
N ALA A 13 -11.21 14.56 -6.96
CA ALA A 13 -12.25 15.51 -7.38
C ALA A 13 -12.94 16.12 -6.15
N PRO A 14 -13.55 17.31 -6.30
CA PRO A 14 -14.34 17.90 -5.22
C PRO A 14 -15.42 16.92 -4.69
N PRO A 15 -15.69 16.91 -3.37
CA PRO A 15 -16.67 16.02 -2.77
C PRO A 15 -18.04 16.16 -3.45
N ARG A 16 -18.67 15.02 -3.77
CA ARG A 16 -20.04 14.98 -4.31
C ARG A 16 -20.95 14.15 -3.42
N SER A 17 -22.15 14.66 -3.16
CA SER A 17 -23.21 13.92 -2.49
C SER A 17 -23.93 13.04 -3.49
N LEU A 18 -23.91 11.72 -3.27
CA LEU A 18 -24.61 10.73 -4.09
C LEU A 18 -25.66 10.02 -3.25
N ALA A 19 -26.86 9.88 -3.79
CA ALA A 19 -27.91 9.04 -3.25
C ALA A 19 -27.73 7.58 -3.71
N ALA A 20 -28.44 6.65 -3.06
CA ALA A 20 -28.49 5.26 -3.52
C ALA A 20 -29.03 5.20 -4.97
N GLY A 21 -28.34 4.50 -5.84
CA GLY A 21 -28.61 4.42 -7.28
C GLY A 21 -27.84 5.41 -8.15
N GLU A 22 -27.27 6.47 -7.58
CA GLU A 22 -26.49 7.44 -8.32
C GLU A 22 -25.03 6.99 -8.53
N SER A 23 -24.43 7.48 -9.61
CA SER A 23 -23.04 7.17 -9.96
C SER A 23 -22.24 8.42 -10.29
N PHE A 24 -20.95 8.41 -9.96
CA PHE A 24 -20.00 9.46 -10.29
C PHE A 24 -18.61 8.87 -10.56
N LYS A 25 -18.02 9.19 -11.70
CA LYS A 25 -16.68 8.71 -12.12
C LYS A 25 -16.47 7.21 -11.94
N GLY A 26 -17.45 6.38 -12.33
CA GLY A 26 -17.33 4.93 -12.25
C GLY A 26 -17.62 4.31 -10.87
N VAL A 27 -17.94 5.12 -9.87
CA VAL A 27 -18.41 4.68 -8.56
C VAL A 27 -19.94 4.80 -8.51
N LYS A 28 -20.66 3.70 -8.30
CA LYS A 28 -22.12 3.66 -8.12
C LYS A 28 -22.43 3.36 -6.65
N VAL A 29 -23.23 4.19 -6.03
CA VAL A 29 -23.74 3.94 -4.67
C VAL A 29 -24.94 3.00 -4.76
N LEU A 30 -24.84 1.81 -4.18
CA LEU A 30 -25.91 0.81 -4.21
C LEU A 30 -26.89 0.99 -3.05
N SER A 31 -26.38 1.22 -1.83
CA SER A 31 -27.18 1.45 -0.64
C SER A 31 -26.43 2.27 0.40
N ILE A 32 -27.15 2.93 1.27
CA ILE A 32 -26.63 3.72 2.39
C ILE A 32 -27.41 3.30 3.64
N LEU A 33 -26.69 2.88 4.68
CA LEU A 33 -27.24 2.43 5.97
C LEU A 33 -26.43 3.09 7.11
N GLY A 34 -26.97 4.15 7.68
CA GLY A 34 -26.32 4.88 8.77
C GLY A 34 -24.98 5.48 8.34
N ASP A 35 -23.90 5.00 8.92
CA ASP A 35 -22.52 5.39 8.64
C ASP A 35 -21.83 4.54 7.55
N GLN A 36 -22.57 3.60 6.95
CA GLN A 36 -22.06 2.69 5.91
C GLN A 36 -22.69 2.96 4.54
N ALA A 37 -21.89 2.89 3.50
CA ALA A 37 -22.37 2.91 2.12
C ALA A 37 -21.83 1.68 1.38
N VAL A 38 -22.69 0.99 0.67
CA VAL A 38 -22.29 -0.06 -0.28
C VAL A 38 -22.14 0.60 -1.64
N VAL A 39 -20.94 0.52 -2.20
CA VAL A 39 -20.62 1.07 -3.53
C VAL A 39 -20.21 -0.05 -4.47
N GLU A 40 -20.44 0.17 -5.74
CA GLU A 40 -19.95 -0.69 -6.83
C GLU A 40 -18.97 0.11 -7.67
N VAL A 41 -17.78 -0.45 -7.86
CA VAL A 41 -16.73 0.13 -8.69
C VAL A 41 -16.16 -0.98 -9.56
N GLY A 42 -16.16 -0.79 -10.87
CA GLY A 42 -15.66 -1.79 -11.81
C GLY A 42 -16.36 -3.16 -11.69
N GLY A 43 -17.65 -3.18 -11.35
CA GLY A 43 -18.44 -4.40 -11.17
C GLY A 43 -18.21 -5.13 -9.83
N LYS A 44 -17.39 -4.58 -8.94
CA LYS A 44 -17.15 -5.13 -7.59
C LYS A 44 -17.85 -4.29 -6.53
N ARG A 45 -18.51 -4.97 -5.58
CA ARG A 45 -19.18 -4.33 -4.45
C ARG A 45 -18.22 -4.19 -3.28
N GLN A 46 -18.24 -3.03 -2.65
CA GLN A 46 -17.45 -2.73 -1.47
C GLN A 46 -18.28 -1.93 -0.45
N THR A 47 -18.11 -2.26 0.83
CA THR A 47 -18.75 -1.51 1.93
C THR A 47 -17.73 -0.52 2.48
N LEU A 48 -18.11 0.74 2.52
CA LEU A 48 -17.32 1.85 3.06
C LEU A 48 -18.00 2.40 4.29
N ARG A 49 -17.24 2.83 5.29
CA ARG A 49 -17.74 3.54 6.47
C ARG A 49 -17.25 4.98 6.49
N VAL A 50 -18.04 5.85 7.08
CA VAL A 50 -17.62 7.23 7.34
C VAL A 50 -16.44 7.23 8.30
N GLY A 51 -15.31 7.81 7.87
CA GLY A 51 -14.06 7.82 8.65
C GLY A 51 -13.08 6.70 8.32
N ASP A 52 -13.45 5.75 7.47
CA ASP A 52 -12.49 4.80 6.92
C ASP A 52 -11.46 5.52 6.04
N ALA A 53 -10.25 4.95 5.99
CA ALA A 53 -9.26 5.40 5.02
C ALA A 53 -9.82 5.30 3.60
N PRO A 54 -9.43 6.19 2.66
CA PRO A 54 -9.90 6.16 1.28
C PRO A 54 -9.76 4.75 0.70
N ALA A 55 -10.87 4.16 0.30
CA ALA A 55 -10.86 2.84 -0.32
C ALA A 55 -10.36 2.98 -1.75
N SER A 56 -9.15 2.48 -2.01
CA SER A 56 -8.66 2.30 -3.37
C SER A 56 -9.33 1.06 -3.96
N VAL A 57 -10.37 1.26 -4.77
CA VAL A 57 -10.97 0.20 -5.57
C VAL A 57 -10.24 0.12 -6.91
N GLY A 58 -9.03 -0.37 -6.85
CA GLY A 58 -8.24 -0.79 -8.00
C GLY A 58 -8.28 -2.30 -8.11
N GLY A 59 -9.24 -2.83 -8.84
CA GLY A 59 -9.33 -4.23 -9.18
C GLY A 59 -8.08 -4.69 -9.93
N GLY A 60 -7.81 -5.99 -9.89
CA GLY A 60 -6.94 -6.63 -10.86
C GLY A 60 -7.44 -6.36 -12.27
N GLY A 61 -6.73 -5.50 -12.97
CA GLY A 61 -6.92 -5.19 -14.37
C GLY A 61 -5.66 -4.53 -14.87
N ALA A 62 -5.10 -5.03 -15.96
CA ALA A 62 -3.88 -4.63 -16.60
C ALA A 62 -3.60 -3.12 -16.54
N GLY A 63 -2.43 -2.76 -15.98
CA GLY A 63 -1.67 -1.61 -16.42
C GLY A 63 -2.23 -0.22 -16.15
N SER A 64 -2.62 0.14 -14.94
CA SER A 64 -2.54 1.53 -14.55
C SER A 64 -1.15 1.76 -13.93
N ASN A 65 -0.24 2.32 -14.71
CA ASN A 65 1.03 2.82 -14.20
C ASN A 65 0.77 4.09 -13.37
N GLY A 66 0.21 3.92 -12.18
CA GLY A 66 0.11 4.99 -11.22
C GLY A 66 1.49 5.61 -11.02
N THR A 67 1.55 6.93 -10.93
CA THR A 67 2.81 7.67 -10.77
C THR A 67 2.93 8.24 -9.36
N ARG A 68 1.89 8.18 -8.55
CA ARG A 68 1.82 8.82 -7.23
C ARG A 68 1.26 7.88 -6.17
N ILE A 69 1.94 7.82 -5.04
CA ILE A 69 1.49 7.13 -3.82
C ILE A 69 1.33 8.20 -2.73
N SER A 70 0.21 8.15 -2.00
CA SER A 70 -0.01 9.01 -0.83
C SER A 70 -0.27 8.13 0.38
N ILE A 71 0.48 8.32 1.46
CA ILE A 71 0.43 7.53 2.68
C ILE A 71 0.21 8.48 3.86
N SER A 72 -0.88 8.29 4.59
CA SER A 72 -1.14 9.06 5.81
C SER A 72 -0.30 8.52 6.98
N ALA A 73 0.14 9.41 7.86
CA ALA A 73 0.81 9.01 9.08
C ALA A 73 -0.15 8.25 9.99
N SER A 74 0.32 7.17 10.61
CA SER A 74 -0.39 6.46 11.67
C SER A 74 -0.20 7.15 13.02
N SER A 75 -0.94 6.68 14.05
CA SER A 75 -0.83 7.13 15.43
C SER A 75 0.54 6.83 16.01
N GLY A 76 1.55 7.50 15.81
CA GLY A 76 2.96 7.26 16.20
C GLY A 76 3.92 7.88 15.20
N GLY A 77 3.39 8.59 14.19
CA GLY A 77 4.18 9.30 13.19
C GLY A 77 4.84 8.40 12.13
N HIS A 78 4.56 7.10 12.15
CA HIS A 78 5.03 6.16 11.14
C HIS A 78 4.09 6.16 9.93
N PHE A 79 4.64 5.99 8.74
CA PHE A 79 3.87 5.85 7.51
C PHE A 79 3.67 4.37 7.20
N MET A 80 2.44 3.89 7.42
CA MET A 80 2.04 2.51 7.21
C MET A 80 1.11 2.42 6.00
N THR A 81 1.29 1.41 5.16
CA THR A 81 0.41 1.22 4.00
C THR A 81 0.24 -0.25 3.66
N GLN A 82 -0.91 -0.58 3.08
CA GLN A 82 -1.16 -1.88 2.50
C GLN A 82 -0.64 -1.91 1.06
N GLY A 83 -0.15 -3.07 0.65
CA GLY A 83 0.30 -3.29 -0.71
C GLY A 83 0.46 -4.76 -1.01
N ALA A 84 1.26 -5.09 -2.02
CA ALA A 84 1.53 -6.47 -2.38
C ALA A 84 2.99 -6.68 -2.81
N ILE A 85 3.53 -7.85 -2.50
CA ILE A 85 4.79 -8.36 -3.03
C ILE A 85 4.46 -9.58 -3.89
N ASN A 86 4.89 -9.56 -5.15
CA ASN A 86 4.62 -10.65 -6.11
C ASN A 86 3.13 -11.03 -6.15
N GLY A 87 2.24 -10.04 -6.07
CA GLY A 87 0.79 -10.19 -6.07
C GLY A 87 0.15 -10.62 -4.75
N ARG A 88 0.93 -10.88 -3.68
CA ARG A 88 0.42 -11.29 -2.36
C ARG A 88 0.40 -10.10 -1.39
N ALA A 89 -0.72 -9.92 -0.71
CA ALA A 89 -0.94 -8.78 0.19
C ALA A 89 0.04 -8.78 1.38
N VAL A 90 0.51 -7.57 1.73
CA VAL A 90 1.43 -7.33 2.84
C VAL A 90 1.26 -5.91 3.38
N GLN A 91 1.55 -5.73 4.67
CA GLN A 91 1.62 -4.41 5.28
C GLN A 91 3.05 -3.90 5.27
N PHE A 92 3.21 -2.68 4.78
CA PHE A 92 4.49 -1.99 4.74
C PHE A 92 4.58 -0.88 5.79
N MET A 93 5.78 -0.68 6.31
CA MET A 93 6.19 0.54 6.99
C MET A 93 7.28 1.22 6.16
N VAL A 94 7.12 2.49 5.88
CA VAL A 94 8.15 3.27 5.18
C VAL A 94 9.35 3.49 6.11
N ASP A 95 10.52 3.07 5.66
CA ASP A 95 11.76 3.19 6.42
C ASP A 95 12.91 3.69 5.52
N THR A 96 13.22 4.97 5.64
CA THR A 96 14.32 5.61 4.89
C THR A 96 15.71 5.19 5.39
N GLY A 97 15.79 4.57 6.57
CA GLY A 97 17.03 4.01 7.11
C GLY A 97 17.37 2.62 6.56
N ALA A 98 16.39 1.92 5.99
CA ALA A 98 16.62 0.62 5.38
C ALA A 98 17.16 0.76 3.94
N THR A 99 18.28 0.11 3.64
CA THR A 99 18.90 0.13 2.30
C THR A 99 18.03 -0.55 1.25
N SER A 100 17.37 -1.64 1.61
CA SER A 100 16.48 -2.40 0.72
C SER A 100 15.15 -2.71 1.42
N VAL A 101 14.18 -3.22 0.66
CA VAL A 101 12.97 -3.77 1.25
C VAL A 101 13.39 -4.89 2.22
N ALA A 102 12.97 -4.81 3.49
CA ALA A 102 13.34 -5.79 4.52
C ALA A 102 12.13 -6.62 4.92
N ILE A 103 12.27 -7.94 4.84
CA ILE A 103 11.19 -8.90 5.02
C ILE A 103 11.59 -9.87 6.12
N GLY A 104 10.75 -10.02 7.15
CA GLY A 104 10.95 -11.03 8.17
C GLY A 104 10.73 -12.45 7.61
N LEU A 105 11.37 -13.44 8.23
CA LEU A 105 11.34 -14.83 7.76
C LEU A 105 9.91 -15.36 7.58
N ARG A 106 9.02 -15.11 8.55
CA ARG A 106 7.61 -15.52 8.48
C ARG A 106 6.86 -14.93 7.29
N ASP A 107 7.09 -13.66 6.99
CA ASP A 107 6.48 -13.02 5.83
C ASP A 107 7.06 -13.56 4.53
N ALA A 108 8.36 -13.80 4.46
CA ALA A 108 8.98 -14.40 3.28
C ALA A 108 8.37 -15.78 2.95
N GLU A 109 8.17 -16.62 3.97
CA GLU A 109 7.52 -17.93 3.81
C GLU A 109 6.05 -17.80 3.39
N ARG A 110 5.29 -16.92 4.05
CA ARG A 110 3.89 -16.64 3.70
C ARG A 110 3.74 -16.10 2.28
N LEU A 111 4.66 -15.26 1.84
CA LEU A 111 4.70 -14.69 0.49
C LEU A 111 5.24 -15.67 -0.56
N GLY A 112 5.75 -16.83 -0.15
CA GLY A 112 6.31 -17.84 -1.06
C GLY A 112 7.62 -17.38 -1.70
N ILE A 113 8.40 -16.57 -0.99
CA ILE A 113 9.72 -16.11 -1.45
C ILE A 113 10.74 -17.19 -1.13
N ASP A 114 11.35 -17.76 -2.15
CA ASP A 114 12.43 -18.76 -2.00
C ASP A 114 13.75 -18.07 -1.64
N TYR A 115 13.81 -17.55 -0.42
CA TYR A 115 14.93 -16.73 0.05
C TYR A 115 16.23 -17.51 0.16
N ARG A 116 16.16 -18.85 0.34
CA ARG A 116 17.36 -19.71 0.46
C ARG A 116 18.17 -19.77 -0.82
N LYS A 117 17.55 -19.47 -1.96
CA LYS A 117 18.27 -19.28 -3.25
C LYS A 117 18.90 -17.90 -3.39
N GLY A 118 18.64 -16.99 -2.49
CA GLY A 118 19.25 -15.66 -2.45
C GLY A 118 20.71 -15.69 -1.99
N VAL A 119 21.35 -14.56 -2.09
CA VAL A 119 22.75 -14.41 -1.65
C VAL A 119 22.79 -14.23 -0.15
N PRO A 120 23.40 -15.16 0.62
CA PRO A 120 23.51 -15.03 2.06
C PRO A 120 24.40 -13.83 2.44
N GLY A 121 24.09 -13.22 3.57
CA GLY A 121 24.81 -12.08 4.11
C GLY A 121 24.43 -11.80 5.55
N MET A 122 24.93 -10.69 6.07
CA MET A 122 24.64 -10.21 7.41
C MET A 122 24.12 -8.77 7.32
N SER A 123 23.17 -8.42 8.16
CA SER A 123 22.68 -7.05 8.32
C SER A 123 22.78 -6.60 9.75
N SER A 124 23.23 -5.38 9.96
CA SER A 124 23.20 -4.72 11.25
C SER A 124 21.81 -4.11 11.46
N THR A 125 21.20 -4.44 12.58
CA THR A 125 19.89 -3.91 13.00
C THR A 125 20.01 -3.27 14.36
N ALA A 126 18.98 -2.55 14.80
CA ALA A 126 18.93 -1.98 16.15
C ALA A 126 19.10 -3.04 17.27
N ASN A 127 18.73 -4.30 16.99
CA ASN A 127 18.81 -5.43 17.92
C ASN A 127 20.05 -6.30 17.70
N GLY A 128 21.05 -5.82 16.97
CA GLY A 128 22.27 -6.54 16.65
C GLY A 128 22.36 -7.02 15.20
N THR A 129 23.37 -7.85 14.94
CA THR A 129 23.62 -8.39 13.60
C THR A 129 22.82 -9.66 13.39
N VAL A 130 22.09 -9.74 12.28
CA VAL A 130 21.25 -10.88 11.91
C VAL A 130 21.65 -11.43 10.54
N GLN A 131 21.46 -12.74 10.37
CA GLN A 131 21.65 -13.37 9.07
C GLN A 131 20.55 -12.92 8.11
N THR A 132 20.94 -12.67 6.86
CA THR A 132 20.04 -12.23 5.80
C THR A 132 20.30 -12.98 4.50
N TRP A 133 19.31 -12.95 3.62
CA TRP A 133 19.44 -13.38 2.23
C TRP A 133 18.98 -12.23 1.33
N ARG A 134 19.86 -11.80 0.46
CA ARG A 134 19.51 -10.83 -0.58
C ARG A 134 18.76 -11.53 -1.69
N VAL A 135 17.57 -11.04 -1.99
CA VAL A 135 16.67 -11.57 -3.02
C VAL A 135 16.22 -10.44 -3.93
N LYS A 136 15.71 -10.79 -5.08
CA LYS A 136 15.05 -9.87 -5.99
C LYS A 136 13.56 -10.19 -6.06
N LEU A 137 12.74 -9.22 -5.73
CA LEU A 137 11.28 -9.32 -5.83
C LEU A 137 10.87 -9.03 -7.27
N ALA A 138 9.98 -9.85 -7.83
CA ALA A 138 9.47 -9.61 -9.17
C ALA A 138 8.67 -8.30 -9.22
N SER A 139 7.81 -8.04 -8.22
CA SER A 139 7.10 -6.77 -8.11
C SER A 139 6.79 -6.38 -6.66
N VAL A 140 6.70 -5.08 -6.43
CA VAL A 140 6.16 -4.44 -5.22
C VAL A 140 5.11 -3.45 -5.67
N ARG A 141 3.88 -3.60 -5.18
CA ARG A 141 2.76 -2.72 -5.53
C ARG A 141 2.19 -2.03 -4.30
N ILE A 142 1.93 -0.73 -4.44
CA ILE A 142 1.24 0.10 -3.43
C ILE A 142 0.19 0.92 -4.19
N GLY A 143 -1.08 0.71 -3.87
CA GLY A 143 -2.17 1.29 -4.64
C GLY A 143 -2.09 0.90 -6.12
N ASP A 144 -2.06 1.90 -6.99
CA ASP A 144 -1.95 1.72 -8.45
C ASP A 144 -0.51 1.74 -8.97
N VAL A 145 0.47 1.93 -8.09
CA VAL A 145 1.88 1.98 -8.46
C VAL A 145 2.52 0.62 -8.27
N GLU A 146 3.06 0.06 -9.34
CA GLU A 146 3.82 -1.18 -9.32
C GLU A 146 5.25 -0.94 -9.78
N VAL A 147 6.19 -1.49 -9.03
CA VAL A 147 7.62 -1.41 -9.28
C VAL A 147 8.18 -2.81 -9.41
N TYR A 148 8.90 -3.07 -10.48
CA TYR A 148 9.47 -4.37 -10.78
C TYR A 148 10.96 -4.46 -10.41
N ASN A 149 11.44 -5.69 -10.21
CA ASN A 149 12.84 -5.99 -9.92
C ASN A 149 13.39 -5.22 -8.72
N VAL A 150 12.69 -5.30 -7.60
CA VAL A 150 13.06 -4.59 -6.36
C VAL A 150 13.98 -5.46 -5.52
N ASP A 151 15.14 -4.92 -5.14
CA ASP A 151 16.07 -5.62 -4.25
C ASP A 151 15.52 -5.66 -2.82
N ALA A 152 15.60 -6.83 -2.20
CA ALA A 152 15.12 -7.05 -0.84
C ALA A 152 16.10 -7.91 -0.04
N ALA A 153 15.99 -7.80 1.28
CA ALA A 153 16.68 -8.67 2.24
C ALA A 153 15.65 -9.41 3.08
N VAL A 154 15.77 -10.73 3.15
CA VAL A 154 15.01 -11.56 4.09
C VAL A 154 15.86 -11.74 5.33
N LEU A 155 15.33 -11.36 6.50
CA LEU A 155 16.02 -11.40 7.79
C LEU A 155 15.51 -12.57 8.63
N THR A 156 16.38 -13.21 9.38
CA THR A 156 15.98 -14.23 10.37
C THR A 156 15.17 -13.65 11.54
N ALA A 157 15.22 -12.33 11.73
CA ALA A 157 14.44 -11.65 12.74
C ALA A 157 12.93 -11.69 12.43
N SER A 158 12.14 -11.83 13.51
CA SER A 158 10.68 -11.65 13.42
C SER A 158 10.35 -10.17 13.31
N MET A 159 9.57 -9.79 12.30
CA MET A 159 9.16 -8.42 12.05
C MET A 159 7.64 -8.37 11.95
N PRO A 160 6.97 -7.37 12.55
CA PRO A 160 5.50 -7.27 12.50
C PRO A 160 4.98 -6.76 11.14
N TYR A 161 5.85 -6.16 10.34
CA TYR A 161 5.56 -5.63 8.99
C TYR A 161 6.82 -5.64 8.14
N VAL A 162 6.65 -5.47 6.84
CA VAL A 162 7.76 -5.33 5.89
C VAL A 162 8.23 -3.89 5.86
N LEU A 163 9.55 -3.66 5.92
CA LEU A 163 10.11 -2.33 5.75
C LEU A 163 10.22 -1.98 4.26
N LEU A 164 9.62 -0.87 3.88
CA LEU A 164 9.73 -0.32 2.54
C LEU A 164 10.97 0.57 2.47
N GLY A 165 12.09 -0.02 2.09
CA GLY A 165 13.41 0.63 2.11
C GLY A 165 13.78 1.33 0.80
N ASN A 166 15.01 1.82 0.76
CA ASN A 166 15.52 2.68 -0.32
C ASN A 166 15.56 2.01 -1.70
N SER A 167 15.67 0.67 -1.79
CA SER A 167 15.57 -0.02 -3.08
C SER A 167 14.25 0.23 -3.83
N PHE A 168 13.18 0.57 -3.09
CA PHE A 168 11.92 1.02 -3.64
C PHE A 168 11.82 2.55 -3.64
N LEU A 169 12.12 3.21 -2.51
CA LEU A 169 11.86 4.64 -2.28
C LEU A 169 12.65 5.55 -3.23
N THR A 170 13.87 5.19 -3.61
CA THR A 170 14.73 6.01 -4.50
C THR A 170 14.17 6.17 -5.92
N ARG A 171 13.19 5.35 -6.30
CA ARG A 171 12.49 5.48 -7.59
C ARG A 171 11.47 6.63 -7.59
N PHE A 172 11.25 7.24 -6.43
CA PHE A 172 10.29 8.30 -6.23
C PHE A 172 10.95 9.57 -5.70
N GLN A 173 10.36 10.69 -6.01
CA GLN A 173 10.56 11.93 -5.29
C GLN A 173 9.64 11.87 -4.07
N MET A 174 10.20 12.03 -2.88
CA MET A 174 9.48 11.95 -1.63
C MET A 174 9.26 13.35 -1.06
N LYS A 175 8.00 13.67 -0.75
CA LYS A 175 7.60 14.91 -0.08
C LYS A 175 6.75 14.57 1.13
N ARG A 176 6.99 15.26 2.22
CA ARG A 176 6.12 15.21 3.39
C ARG A 176 5.29 16.49 3.45
N GLU A 177 3.99 16.32 3.44
CA GLU A 177 3.01 17.41 3.53
C GLU A 177 2.15 17.16 4.76
N ASN A 178 2.44 17.86 5.88
CA ASN A 178 1.81 17.63 7.19
C ASN A 178 1.93 16.16 7.63
N ASP A 179 0.80 15.49 7.77
CA ASP A 179 0.70 14.08 8.16
C ASP A 179 0.61 13.13 6.96
N MET A 180 0.98 13.60 5.77
CA MET A 180 0.95 12.80 4.55
C MET A 180 2.34 12.71 3.94
N LEU A 181 2.73 11.50 3.56
CA LEU A 181 3.89 11.22 2.74
C LEU A 181 3.44 10.99 1.30
N VAL A 182 3.98 11.77 0.39
CA VAL A 182 3.71 11.68 -1.05
C VAL A 182 4.96 11.17 -1.75
N LEU A 183 4.81 10.09 -2.52
CA LEU A 183 5.84 9.53 -3.37
C LEU A 183 5.42 9.74 -4.83
N GLU A 184 6.17 10.52 -5.58
CA GLU A 184 5.95 10.77 -7.00
C GLU A 184 7.05 10.09 -7.82
N ARG A 185 6.65 9.28 -8.81
CA ARG A 185 7.62 8.54 -9.65
C ARG A 185 8.52 9.50 -10.40
N ARG A 186 9.81 9.23 -10.43
CA ARG A 186 10.80 10.13 -11.07
C ARG A 186 10.79 10.02 -12.61
N TYR A 187 10.39 8.86 -13.15
CA TYR A 187 10.28 8.56 -14.59
C TYR A 187 9.27 7.42 -14.82
#